data_0e5df2afa3681f11330a1abd648decd7
#
_entry.id   0e5df2afa3681f11330a1abd648decd7
#
_cell.length_a   1.000
_cell.length_b   1.000
_cell.length_c   1.000
_cell.angle_alpha   90.00
_cell.angle_beta   90.00
_cell.angle_gamma   90.00
#
_symmetry.space_group_name_H-M   'P 1'
#
loop_
_entity.id
_entity.type
_entity.pdbx_description
1 polymer ?
#
loop_
_entity_poly.entity_id
_entity_poly.type
_entity_poly.pdbx_seq_one_letter_code
_entity_poly.pdbx_strand_id
1 'polypeptide(L)'
;MIFSSRRVQCAGCLLVLLLSGCKPSTPPPASEPPALTTGQVQHVYDLYLSAQYPAYVAEMASCDSVPDAHRRQMADLLRTHAYRKALMTGGTRDARVLRLSPSADHRQVNAFVRVNYKNNTHEEILLSFVYVKHRWRLR
;
A
#
# COMPACT_ATOMS: atom_id res chain seq x y z
N MET A 1 71.01 -19.72 -54.79
CA MET A 1 70.59 -18.55 -55.58
C MET A 1 69.45 -17.90 -54.79
N ILE A 2 69.79 -16.89 -54.06
CA ILE A 2 69.70 -15.45 -54.29
C ILE A 2 68.29 -15.02 -54.72
N PHE A 3 67.61 -14.31 -53.90
CA PHE A 3 67.10 -12.94 -53.94
C PHE A 3 65.95 -12.79 -52.91
N SER A 4 66.19 -12.08 -51.91
CA SER A 4 66.17 -10.60 -51.78
C SER A 4 64.75 -10.06 -51.49
N SER A 5 64.63 -9.73 -50.27
CA SER A 5 64.15 -8.43 -49.77
C SER A 5 63.00 -7.74 -50.50
N ARG A 6 61.95 -7.48 -49.81
CA ARG A 6 61.44 -6.10 -49.67
C ARG A 6 60.47 -5.97 -48.46
N ARG A 7 60.90 -5.20 -47.50
CA ARG A 7 60.07 -4.60 -46.51
C ARG A 7 59.19 -3.55 -47.17
N VAL A 8 57.91 -3.64 -46.95
CA VAL A 8 57.02 -2.49 -47.06
C VAL A 8 56.34 -2.25 -45.73
N GLN A 9 56.84 -1.25 -45.01
CA GLN A 9 56.16 -0.59 -43.93
C GLN A 9 54.97 0.17 -44.53
N CYS A 10 53.80 -0.11 -44.15
CA CYS A 10 52.68 0.81 -44.27
C CYS A 10 52.14 1.10 -42.87
N ALA A 11 52.26 2.37 -42.57
CA ALA A 11 51.87 3.06 -41.37
C ALA A 11 50.38 2.89 -41.03
N GLY A 12 50.15 2.77 -39.81
CA GLY A 12 49.18 3.46 -38.98
C GLY A 12 47.76 3.64 -39.51
N CYS A 13 46.85 3.01 -38.91
CA CYS A 13 45.60 3.66 -38.50
C CYS A 13 45.07 2.91 -37.28
N LEU A 14 45.45 3.43 -36.15
CA LEU A 14 44.88 3.04 -34.87
C LEU A 14 43.48 3.67 -34.80
N LEU A 15 42.47 2.93 -35.27
CA LEU A 15 41.08 3.33 -35.14
C LEU A 15 40.61 2.97 -33.72
N VAL A 16 40.76 3.93 -32.82
CA VAL A 16 40.20 3.84 -31.47
C VAL A 16 38.70 4.01 -31.62
N LEU A 17 37.98 2.88 -31.68
CA LEU A 17 36.52 2.85 -31.50
C LEU A 17 36.20 3.13 -30.02
N LEU A 18 35.90 4.39 -29.73
CA LEU A 18 35.24 4.79 -28.48
C LEU A 18 33.84 4.19 -28.48
N LEU A 19 33.71 3.00 -27.93
CA LEU A 19 32.43 2.44 -27.54
C LEU A 19 31.91 3.26 -26.36
N SER A 20 31.16 4.33 -26.66
CA SER A 20 30.31 5.04 -25.70
C SER A 20 29.27 4.06 -25.21
N GLY A 21 29.59 3.35 -24.15
CA GLY A 21 28.65 2.51 -23.44
C GLY A 21 27.53 3.39 -22.85
N CYS A 22 26.40 3.45 -23.53
CA CYS A 22 25.15 3.89 -22.90
C CYS A 22 24.86 2.93 -21.74
N LYS A 23 25.20 3.34 -20.50
CA LYS A 23 24.68 2.69 -19.32
C LYS A 23 23.16 2.84 -19.38
N PRO A 24 22.38 1.75 -19.40
CA PRO A 24 20.94 1.86 -19.20
C PRO A 24 20.75 2.53 -17.84
N SER A 25 20.12 3.70 -17.83
CA SER A 25 19.69 4.37 -16.61
C SER A 25 18.65 3.47 -15.97
N THR A 26 19.05 2.67 -14.99
CA THR A 26 18.09 1.96 -14.14
C THR A 26 17.26 3.05 -13.47
N PRO A 27 15.93 3.06 -13.64
CA PRO A 27 15.10 4.04 -12.94
C PRO A 27 15.38 3.88 -11.44
N PRO A 28 15.46 4.98 -10.67
CA PRO A 28 15.69 4.91 -9.24
C PRO A 28 14.65 3.97 -8.65
N PRO A 29 15.04 3.06 -7.74
CA PRO A 29 14.07 2.16 -7.09
C PRO A 29 12.97 3.03 -6.51
N ALA A 30 11.71 2.73 -6.87
CA ALA A 30 10.56 3.41 -6.30
C ALA A 30 10.72 3.35 -4.78
N SER A 31 10.81 4.51 -4.12
CA SER A 31 11.03 4.57 -2.68
C SER A 31 10.01 3.69 -1.97
N GLU A 32 10.51 2.81 -1.11
CA GLU A 32 9.69 1.91 -0.32
C GLU A 32 8.69 2.75 0.51
N PRO A 33 7.41 2.36 0.57
CA PRO A 33 6.43 3.09 1.37
C PRO A 33 6.85 3.08 2.85
N PRO A 34 6.55 4.15 3.61
CA PRO A 34 6.73 4.13 5.05
C PRO A 34 5.89 3.00 5.66
N ALA A 35 6.40 2.34 6.70
CA ALA A 35 5.68 1.25 7.35
C ALA A 35 4.35 1.74 7.92
N LEU A 36 3.26 0.98 7.65
CA LEU A 36 1.97 1.20 8.32
C LEU A 36 2.12 0.83 9.79
N THR A 37 1.68 1.69 10.69
CA THR A 37 1.73 1.46 12.13
C THR A 37 0.41 0.94 12.69
N THR A 38 0.46 0.22 13.80
CA THR A 38 -0.75 -0.22 14.53
C THR A 38 -1.60 0.96 14.98
N GLY A 39 -0.95 2.09 15.34
CA GLY A 39 -1.65 3.32 15.74
C GLY A 39 -2.46 3.94 14.59
N GLN A 40 -1.93 3.92 13.36
CA GLN A 40 -2.69 4.39 12.20
C GLN A 40 -3.91 3.52 11.91
N VAL A 41 -3.75 2.20 11.98
CA VAL A 41 -4.87 1.25 11.83
C VAL A 41 -5.91 1.45 12.91
N GLN A 42 -5.48 1.58 14.17
CA GLN A 42 -6.36 1.82 15.31
C GLN A 42 -7.15 3.11 15.12
N HIS A 43 -6.48 4.20 14.74
CA HIS A 43 -7.14 5.48 14.46
C HIS A 43 -8.24 5.36 13.41
N VAL A 44 -7.97 4.68 12.30
CA VAL A 44 -8.98 4.47 11.24
C VAL A 44 -10.16 3.67 11.78
N TYR A 45 -9.92 2.62 12.56
CA TYR A 45 -11.00 1.81 13.11
C TYR A 45 -11.78 2.55 14.21
N ASP A 46 -11.14 3.42 14.98
CA ASP A 46 -11.78 4.26 15.99
C ASP A 46 -12.79 5.24 15.37
N LEU A 47 -12.59 5.68 14.12
CA LEU A 47 -13.60 6.46 13.39
C LEU A 47 -14.90 5.66 13.23
N TYR A 48 -14.79 4.36 12.91
CA TYR A 48 -15.95 3.47 12.81
C TYR A 48 -16.61 3.26 14.18
N LEU A 49 -15.81 2.98 15.22
CA LEU A 49 -16.32 2.74 16.58
C LEU A 49 -17.00 3.96 17.19
N SER A 50 -16.53 5.16 16.87
CA SER A 50 -17.09 6.43 17.33
C SER A 50 -18.21 6.97 16.43
N ALA A 51 -18.74 6.13 15.52
CA ALA A 51 -19.81 6.47 14.58
C ALA A 51 -19.49 7.64 13.63
N GLN A 52 -18.21 7.93 13.39
CA GLN A 52 -17.75 8.91 12.43
C GLN A 52 -17.68 8.30 11.02
N TYR A 53 -18.79 7.73 10.54
CA TYR A 53 -18.82 6.99 9.28
C TYR A 53 -18.41 7.79 8.04
N PRO A 54 -18.76 9.09 7.90
CA PRO A 54 -18.26 9.89 6.78
C PRO A 54 -16.72 10.01 6.78
N ALA A 55 -16.10 10.16 7.94
CA ALA A 55 -14.65 10.22 8.09
C ALA A 55 -14.02 8.85 7.79
N TYR A 56 -14.62 7.75 8.26
CA TYR A 56 -14.18 6.40 7.94
C TYR A 56 -14.24 6.11 6.43
N VAL A 57 -15.32 6.51 5.75
CA VAL A 57 -15.45 6.41 4.27
C VAL A 57 -14.40 7.25 3.55
N ALA A 58 -14.03 8.41 4.10
CA ALA A 58 -12.96 9.23 3.55
C ALA A 58 -11.58 8.56 3.62
N GLU A 59 -11.38 7.55 4.48
CA GLU A 59 -10.17 6.72 4.51
C GLU A 59 -10.18 5.59 3.47
N MET A 60 -11.30 5.29 2.83
CA MET A 60 -11.39 4.25 1.79
C MET A 60 -10.81 4.75 0.45
N ALA A 61 -9.82 4.05 -0.08
CA ALA A 61 -9.22 4.36 -1.38
C ALA A 61 -10.24 4.24 -2.53
N SER A 62 -11.16 3.30 -2.43
CA SER A 62 -12.24 3.09 -3.41
C SER A 62 -13.23 4.25 -3.49
N CYS A 63 -13.25 5.13 -2.48
CA CYS A 63 -14.16 6.27 -2.41
C CYS A 63 -13.53 7.59 -2.88
N ASP A 64 -12.28 7.58 -3.37
CA ASP A 64 -11.58 8.80 -3.77
C ASP A 64 -12.19 9.51 -4.99
N SER A 65 -12.73 8.75 -5.93
CA SER A 65 -13.20 9.25 -7.22
C SER A 65 -14.71 9.07 -7.41
N VAL A 66 -15.45 8.81 -6.32
CA VAL A 66 -16.90 8.62 -6.41
C VAL A 66 -17.66 9.90 -6.01
N PRO A 67 -18.89 10.10 -6.51
CA PRO A 67 -19.73 11.23 -6.14
C PRO A 67 -20.03 11.28 -4.64
N ASP A 68 -20.29 12.47 -4.10
CA ASP A 68 -20.65 12.68 -2.70
C ASP A 68 -21.89 11.88 -2.27
N ALA A 69 -22.85 11.71 -3.19
CA ALA A 69 -24.04 10.88 -2.92
C ALA A 69 -23.67 9.44 -2.62
N HIS A 70 -22.71 8.88 -3.34
CA HIS A 70 -22.23 7.52 -3.10
C HIS A 70 -21.50 7.42 -1.75
N ARG A 71 -20.64 8.39 -1.41
CA ARG A 71 -19.97 8.44 -0.09
C ARG A 71 -20.97 8.50 1.06
N ARG A 72 -22.03 9.29 0.93
CA ARG A 72 -23.12 9.34 1.92
C ARG A 72 -23.83 8.00 2.06
N GLN A 73 -24.14 7.36 0.92
CA GLN A 73 -24.76 6.02 0.93
C GLN A 73 -23.88 4.98 1.63
N MET A 74 -22.57 4.99 1.39
CA MET A 74 -21.63 4.11 2.08
C MET A 74 -21.62 4.36 3.60
N ALA A 75 -21.62 5.62 4.04
CA ALA A 75 -21.69 5.98 5.44
C ALA A 75 -23.01 5.49 6.10
N ASP A 76 -24.13 5.56 5.38
CA ASP A 76 -25.43 5.06 5.86
C ASP A 76 -25.47 3.52 5.94
N LEU A 77 -24.84 2.83 5.00
CA LEU A 77 -24.70 1.37 5.06
C LEU A 77 -23.85 0.94 6.27
N LEU A 78 -22.75 1.62 6.55
CA LEU A 78 -21.91 1.37 7.71
C LEU A 78 -22.68 1.62 9.02
N ARG A 79 -23.44 2.69 9.11
CA ARG A 79 -24.31 3.00 10.25
C ARG A 79 -25.32 1.88 10.49
N THR A 80 -26.00 1.43 9.42
CA THR A 80 -26.97 0.35 9.49
C THR A 80 -26.32 -0.95 9.93
N HIS A 81 -25.14 -1.27 9.40
CA HIS A 81 -24.38 -2.46 9.79
C HIS A 81 -23.99 -2.41 11.27
N ALA A 82 -23.44 -1.29 11.74
CA ALA A 82 -23.05 -1.10 13.13
C ALA A 82 -24.24 -1.21 14.07
N TYR A 83 -25.39 -0.64 13.71
CA TYR A 83 -26.62 -0.75 14.50
C TYR A 83 -27.09 -2.20 14.61
N ARG A 84 -27.18 -2.94 13.51
CA ARG A 84 -27.56 -4.36 13.51
C ARG A 84 -26.61 -5.20 14.37
N LYS A 85 -25.29 -4.95 14.24
CA LYS A 85 -24.28 -5.63 15.04
C LYS A 85 -24.48 -5.35 16.53
N ALA A 86 -24.76 -4.09 16.90
CA ALA A 86 -25.00 -3.69 18.28
C ALA A 86 -26.24 -4.37 18.88
N LEU A 87 -27.30 -4.54 18.09
CA LEU A 87 -28.51 -5.30 18.54
C LEU A 87 -28.17 -6.75 18.89
N MET A 88 -27.26 -7.38 18.15
CA MET A 88 -26.88 -8.78 18.33
C MET A 88 -25.89 -8.98 19.47
N THR A 89 -25.00 -8.00 19.70
CA THR A 89 -23.84 -8.16 20.59
C THR A 89 -23.86 -7.28 21.83
N GLY A 90 -24.88 -6.42 21.96
CA GLY A 90 -24.93 -5.39 23.00
C GLY A 90 -24.02 -4.19 22.73
N GLY A 91 -23.37 -4.17 21.56
CA GLY A 91 -22.40 -3.15 21.16
C GLY A 91 -20.95 -3.54 21.43
N THR A 92 -20.03 -2.77 20.84
CA THR A 92 -18.60 -2.97 21.03
C THR A 92 -18.16 -2.46 22.39
N ARG A 93 -17.36 -3.27 23.09
CA ARG A 93 -16.69 -2.89 24.34
C ARG A 93 -15.35 -2.23 24.08
N ASP A 94 -14.50 -2.90 23.29
CA ASP A 94 -13.19 -2.43 22.86
C ASP A 94 -12.77 -3.10 21.56
N ALA A 95 -11.77 -2.53 20.89
CA ALA A 95 -11.13 -3.14 19.75
C ALA A 95 -9.62 -2.83 19.76
N ARG A 96 -8.82 -3.78 19.31
CA ARG A 96 -7.36 -3.63 19.27
C ARG A 96 -6.74 -4.32 18.07
N VAL A 97 -5.74 -3.70 17.50
CA VAL A 97 -4.91 -4.29 16.44
C VAL A 97 -4.04 -5.39 17.04
N LEU A 98 -4.15 -6.61 16.50
CA LEU A 98 -3.37 -7.77 16.95
C LEU A 98 -2.03 -7.85 16.21
N ARG A 99 -2.06 -7.71 14.89
CA ARG A 99 -0.88 -7.84 14.03
C ARG A 99 -1.10 -7.19 12.69
N LEU A 100 0.01 -6.86 12.04
CA LEU A 100 0.08 -6.38 10.67
C LEU A 100 0.82 -7.42 9.82
N SER A 101 0.33 -7.65 8.60
CA SER A 101 0.92 -8.57 7.64
C SER A 101 1.13 -7.84 6.31
N PRO A 102 2.32 -7.31 6.04
CA PRO A 102 2.63 -6.65 4.79
C PRO A 102 2.73 -7.64 3.63
N SER A 103 2.40 -7.17 2.42
CA SER A 103 2.67 -7.87 1.17
C SER A 103 4.17 -7.86 0.83
N ALA A 104 4.59 -8.71 -0.11
CA ALA A 104 5.99 -8.81 -0.52
C ALA A 104 6.55 -7.50 -1.09
N ASP A 105 5.70 -6.68 -1.73
CA ASP A 105 6.05 -5.38 -2.29
C ASP A 105 5.90 -4.22 -1.29
N HIS A 106 5.53 -4.51 -0.04
CA HIS A 106 5.26 -3.56 1.04
C HIS A 106 4.22 -2.47 0.71
N ARG A 107 3.44 -2.63 -0.37
CA ARG A 107 2.42 -1.66 -0.79
C ARG A 107 1.02 -1.99 -0.32
N GLN A 108 0.83 -3.15 0.26
CA GLN A 108 -0.41 -3.58 0.90
C GLN A 108 -0.09 -4.15 2.28
N VAL A 109 -0.98 -3.92 3.22
CA VAL A 109 -0.88 -4.47 4.58
C VAL A 109 -2.24 -4.95 5.02
N ASN A 110 -2.31 -6.17 5.48
CA ASN A 110 -3.47 -6.72 6.17
C ASN A 110 -3.32 -6.52 7.68
N ALA A 111 -4.28 -5.84 8.27
CA ALA A 111 -4.35 -5.62 9.70
C ALA A 111 -5.44 -6.51 10.31
N PHE A 112 -5.07 -7.29 11.32
CA PHE A 112 -5.97 -8.14 12.08
C PHE A 112 -6.36 -7.42 13.35
N VAL A 113 -7.66 -7.19 13.51
CA VAL A 113 -8.23 -6.43 14.64
C VAL A 113 -9.17 -7.34 15.41
N ARG A 114 -8.96 -7.46 16.71
CA ARG A 114 -9.91 -8.14 17.60
C ARG A 114 -10.90 -7.12 18.12
N VAL A 115 -12.18 -7.42 17.94
CA VAL A 115 -13.30 -6.64 18.46
C VAL A 115 -13.97 -7.45 19.56
N ASN A 116 -14.01 -6.89 20.76
CA ASN A 116 -14.69 -7.49 21.91
C ASN A 116 -16.04 -6.81 22.11
N TYR A 117 -17.08 -7.60 22.34
CA TYR A 117 -18.44 -7.13 22.51
C TYR A 117 -18.90 -7.15 23.96
N LYS A 118 -19.95 -6.39 24.26
CA LYS A 118 -20.52 -6.30 25.63
C LYS A 118 -21.16 -7.59 26.10
N ASN A 119 -21.61 -8.46 25.19
CA ASN A 119 -22.10 -9.80 25.48
C ASN A 119 -21.01 -10.84 25.78
N ASN A 120 -19.73 -10.40 25.94
CA ASN A 120 -18.54 -11.24 26.16
C ASN A 120 -18.14 -12.11 24.99
N THR A 121 -18.69 -11.92 23.79
CA THR A 121 -18.18 -12.53 22.57
C THR A 121 -17.11 -11.64 21.93
N HIS A 122 -16.36 -12.19 21.01
CA HIS A 122 -15.38 -11.43 20.21
C HIS A 122 -15.32 -11.96 18.77
N GLU A 123 -14.77 -11.16 17.88
CA GLU A 123 -14.42 -11.57 16.53
C GLU A 123 -13.08 -10.97 16.13
N GLU A 124 -12.42 -11.60 15.15
CA GLU A 124 -11.26 -11.02 14.47
C GLU A 124 -11.69 -10.57 13.09
N ILE A 125 -11.48 -9.32 12.79
CA ILE A 125 -11.76 -8.73 11.48
C ILE A 125 -10.47 -8.44 10.76
N LEU A 126 -10.53 -8.45 9.43
CA LEU A 126 -9.44 -8.11 8.55
C LEU A 126 -9.70 -6.74 7.92
N LEU A 127 -8.79 -5.81 8.15
CA LEU A 127 -8.73 -4.54 7.44
C LEU A 127 -7.54 -4.56 6.48
N SER A 128 -7.79 -4.33 5.20
CA SER A 128 -6.73 -4.27 4.21
C SER A 128 -6.40 -2.82 3.89
N PHE A 129 -5.12 -2.47 3.93
CA PHE A 129 -4.61 -1.15 3.60
C PHE A 129 -3.77 -1.20 2.33
N VAL A 130 -3.79 -0.13 1.57
CA VAL A 130 -2.99 0.06 0.36
C VAL A 130 -2.30 1.41 0.39
N TYR A 131 -1.03 1.45 -0.04
CA TYR A 131 -0.28 2.70 -0.14
C TYR A 131 -0.50 3.34 -1.50
N VAL A 132 -1.27 4.42 -1.51
CA VAL A 132 -1.61 5.18 -2.72
C VAL A 132 -1.52 6.68 -2.45
N LYS A 133 -1.11 7.47 -3.46
CA LYS A 133 -0.99 8.94 -3.33
C LYS A 133 -0.20 9.36 -2.08
N HIS A 134 0.91 8.67 -1.82
CA HIS A 134 1.84 8.92 -0.71
C HIS A 134 1.23 8.75 0.70
N ARG A 135 0.18 7.98 0.85
CA ARG A 135 -0.41 7.65 2.15
C ARG A 135 -1.06 6.26 2.18
N TRP A 136 -1.17 5.71 3.37
CA TRP A 136 -1.94 4.50 3.60
C TRP A 136 -3.43 4.80 3.57
N ARG A 137 -4.18 3.96 2.89
CA ARG A 137 -5.63 4.06 2.73
C ARG A 137 -6.28 2.70 2.97
N LEU A 138 -7.48 2.71 3.55
CA LEU A 138 -8.31 1.52 3.65
C LEU A 138 -8.76 1.09 2.24
N ARG A 139 -8.67 -0.21 1.96
CA ARG A 139 -9.03 -0.78 0.65
C ARG A 139 -10.51 -1.16 0.60
#